data_816efe8582f89204d1835742db4780b5
#
_entry.id   816efe8582f89204d1835742db4780b5
#
_cell.length_a   1.000
_cell.length_b   1.000
_cell.length_c   1.000
_cell.angle_alpha   90.00
_cell.angle_beta   90.00
_cell.angle_gamma   90.00
#
_symmetry.space_group_name_H-M   'P 1'
#
loop_
_entity.id
_entity.type
_entity.pdbx_description
1 polymer ?
#
loop_
_entity_poly.entity_id
_entity_poly.type
_entity_poly.pdbx_seq_one_letter_code
_entity_poly.pdbx_strand_id
1 'polypeptide(L)'
;PFKRISKKPSKNGKSILYVSTNLYSGHKPNRVPPASDGALCAFEQALVEDVFGSTDKTIDYKPYPAIRQLDADPVIAAVKAQSNMSVIGTHEDLRYLLDRYEMFITSKATSTVSWIVATGKPLLFIDHYCDARLSDEARQAFGAAFFLFDQSAKNFENSLKDFLQQSMGDI
;
A
#
# COMPACT_ATOMS: atom_id res chain seq x y z
N PRO A 1 30.93 -2.64 -6.85
CA PRO A 1 30.06 -2.09 -7.86
C PRO A 1 28.81 -2.96 -7.96
N PHE A 2 27.68 -2.48 -7.40
CA PHE A 2 26.40 -3.18 -7.49
C PHE A 2 25.90 -3.05 -8.93
N LYS A 3 25.80 -4.17 -9.64
CA LYS A 3 25.14 -4.22 -10.94
C LYS A 3 23.65 -3.85 -10.75
N ARG A 4 23.25 -2.74 -11.32
CA ARG A 4 21.85 -2.38 -11.49
C ARG A 4 21.17 -3.51 -12.29
N ILE A 5 20.39 -4.35 -11.63
CA ILE A 5 19.51 -5.30 -12.31
C ILE A 5 18.29 -4.51 -12.74
N SER A 6 18.39 -3.81 -13.86
CA SER A 6 17.22 -3.25 -14.50
C SER A 6 16.47 -4.41 -15.18
N LYS A 7 15.53 -5.03 -14.49
CA LYS A 7 14.46 -5.71 -15.21
C LYS A 7 13.67 -4.64 -15.95
N LYS A 8 13.58 -4.79 -17.29
CA LYS A 8 12.79 -3.92 -18.14
C LYS A 8 11.37 -3.83 -17.56
N PRO A 9 10.75 -2.63 -17.55
CA PRO A 9 9.35 -2.50 -17.16
C PRO A 9 8.51 -3.48 -17.97
N SER A 10 7.51 -4.07 -17.32
CA SER A 10 6.52 -4.92 -17.97
C SER A 10 5.96 -4.18 -19.19
N LYS A 11 5.92 -4.84 -20.35
CA LYS A 11 5.51 -4.24 -21.61
C LYS A 11 4.01 -3.95 -21.71
N ASN A 12 3.22 -4.32 -20.70
CA ASN A 12 1.76 -4.17 -20.70
C ASN A 12 1.29 -3.58 -19.37
N GLY A 13 0.88 -2.31 -19.40
CA GLY A 13 0.10 -1.68 -18.36
C GLY A 13 0.96 -1.05 -17.25
N LYS A 14 0.57 0.12 -16.93
CA LYS A 14 1.06 0.94 -15.83
C LYS A 14 0.77 0.23 -14.50
N SER A 15 1.81 -0.10 -13.75
CA SER A 15 1.69 -0.93 -12.55
C SER A 15 1.65 -0.09 -11.27
N ILE A 16 0.85 -0.52 -10.33
CA ILE A 16 0.67 0.09 -9.02
C ILE A 16 1.38 -0.77 -7.98
N LEU A 17 2.08 -0.17 -7.02
CA LEU A 17 2.62 -0.86 -5.86
C LEU A 17 1.86 -0.48 -4.61
N TYR A 18 1.17 -1.44 -3.99
CA TYR A 18 0.64 -1.30 -2.65
C TYR A 18 1.70 -1.73 -1.63
N VAL A 19 2.17 -0.76 -0.84
CA VAL A 19 3.18 -0.99 0.19
C VAL A 19 2.50 -1.12 1.54
N SER A 20 2.35 -2.35 2.02
CA SER A 20 1.93 -2.60 3.39
C SER A 20 3.05 -2.25 4.36
N THR A 21 2.71 -1.49 5.38
CA THR A 21 3.59 -1.16 6.50
C THR A 21 3.13 -1.80 7.80
N ASN A 22 2.16 -2.70 7.72
CA ASN A 22 1.60 -3.40 8.86
C ASN A 22 2.53 -4.50 9.34
N LEU A 23 2.72 -4.54 10.64
CA LEU A 23 3.49 -5.56 11.35
C LEU A 23 2.50 -6.46 12.08
N TYR A 24 2.17 -7.58 11.50
CA TYR A 24 1.33 -8.61 12.12
C TYR A 24 2.19 -9.46 13.05
N SER A 25 2.59 -8.95 14.19
CA SER A 25 3.51 -9.65 15.09
C SER A 25 2.95 -9.84 16.48
N GLY A 26 1.67 -10.12 16.61
CA GLY A 26 0.95 -10.60 17.81
C GLY A 26 1.41 -10.20 19.20
N HIS A 27 2.66 -9.84 19.44
CA HIS A 27 3.18 -9.52 20.75
C HIS A 27 4.45 -8.67 20.70
N LYS A 28 4.31 -7.34 20.67
CA LYS A 28 5.37 -6.46 21.20
C LYS A 28 4.81 -5.70 22.39
N PRO A 29 5.24 -6.02 23.62
CA PRO A 29 4.70 -5.44 24.85
C PRO A 29 4.85 -3.91 24.98
N ASN A 30 5.59 -3.27 24.07
CA ASN A 30 5.88 -1.83 24.10
C ASN A 30 5.19 -0.99 23.01
N ARG A 31 4.32 -1.59 22.20
CA ARG A 31 3.43 -0.87 21.29
C ARG A 31 2.01 -1.31 21.60
N VAL A 32 1.24 -0.42 22.17
CA VAL A 32 -0.22 -0.50 22.12
C VAL A 32 -0.59 0.20 20.81
N PRO A 33 -0.74 -0.52 19.69
CA PRO A 33 -1.24 0.12 18.48
C PRO A 33 -2.69 0.54 18.75
N PRO A 34 -3.16 1.63 18.17
CA PRO A 34 -4.58 2.02 18.24
C PRO A 34 -5.50 0.92 17.71
N ALA A 35 -5.01 0.10 16.76
CA ALA A 35 -5.72 -1.05 16.22
C ALA A 35 -5.03 -2.37 16.54
N SER A 36 -5.83 -3.42 16.79
CA SER A 36 -5.31 -4.79 16.92
C SER A 36 -4.82 -5.33 15.57
N ASP A 37 -3.89 -6.29 15.60
CA ASP A 37 -3.43 -6.99 14.39
C ASP A 37 -4.61 -7.58 13.60
N GLY A 38 -5.63 -8.11 14.28
CA GLY A 38 -6.83 -8.62 13.64
C GLY A 38 -7.61 -7.55 12.88
N ALA A 39 -7.75 -6.34 13.43
CA ALA A 39 -8.44 -5.25 12.77
C ALA A 39 -7.65 -4.74 11.55
N LEU A 40 -6.33 -4.64 11.66
CA LEU A 40 -5.46 -4.27 10.55
C LEU A 40 -5.47 -5.32 9.43
N CYS A 41 -5.44 -6.60 9.80
CA CYS A 41 -5.53 -7.71 8.87
C CYS A 41 -6.87 -7.69 8.12
N ALA A 42 -7.98 -7.58 8.83
CA ALA A 42 -9.31 -7.51 8.24
C ALA A 42 -9.44 -6.32 7.27
N PHE A 43 -8.90 -5.18 7.64
CA PHE A 43 -8.88 -4.01 6.76
C PHE A 43 -8.07 -4.24 5.48
N GLU A 44 -6.85 -4.77 5.58
CA GLU A 44 -6.04 -5.04 4.38
C GLU A 44 -6.64 -6.14 3.51
N GLN A 45 -7.23 -7.17 4.11
CA GLN A 45 -7.95 -8.20 3.37
C GLN A 45 -9.14 -7.63 2.62
N ALA A 46 -9.97 -6.79 3.26
CA ALA A 46 -11.08 -6.11 2.60
C ALA A 46 -10.61 -5.20 1.44
N LEU A 47 -9.52 -4.44 1.62
CA LEU A 47 -8.93 -3.66 0.52
C LEU A 47 -8.52 -4.56 -0.67
N VAL A 48 -7.88 -5.69 -0.38
CA VAL A 48 -7.42 -6.63 -1.42
C VAL A 48 -8.60 -7.28 -2.13
N GLU A 49 -9.57 -7.79 -1.39
CA GLU A 49 -10.67 -8.58 -1.94
C GLU A 49 -11.73 -7.70 -2.60
N ASP A 50 -12.16 -6.64 -1.90
CA ASP A 50 -13.30 -5.83 -2.33
C ASP A 50 -12.91 -4.69 -3.26
N VAL A 51 -11.69 -4.13 -3.12
CA VAL A 51 -11.27 -2.96 -3.90
C VAL A 51 -10.26 -3.35 -4.97
N PHE A 52 -9.07 -3.79 -4.58
CA PHE A 52 -7.97 -4.01 -5.53
C PHE A 52 -8.23 -5.18 -6.47
N GLY A 53 -8.76 -6.29 -5.98
CA GLY A 53 -9.13 -7.44 -6.79
C GLY A 53 -10.26 -7.18 -7.80
N SER A 54 -11.08 -6.14 -7.55
CA SER A 54 -12.19 -5.76 -8.42
C SER A 54 -11.83 -4.77 -9.54
N THR A 55 -10.57 -4.29 -9.61
CA THR A 55 -10.12 -3.35 -10.64
C THR A 55 -9.47 -4.06 -11.83
N ASP A 56 -9.37 -3.37 -12.96
CA ASP A 56 -8.62 -3.81 -14.14
C ASP A 56 -7.11 -3.53 -14.04
N LYS A 57 -6.68 -2.88 -12.96
CA LYS A 57 -5.28 -2.50 -12.73
C LYS A 57 -4.46 -3.68 -12.21
N THR A 58 -3.23 -3.81 -12.68
CA THR A 58 -2.26 -4.72 -12.08
C THR A 58 -1.67 -4.08 -10.85
N ILE A 59 -1.82 -4.72 -9.69
CA ILE A 59 -1.35 -4.22 -8.40
C ILE A 59 -0.41 -5.24 -7.78
N ASP A 60 0.82 -4.82 -7.51
CA ASP A 60 1.76 -5.63 -6.75
C ASP A 60 1.67 -5.28 -5.26
N TYR A 61 1.61 -6.29 -4.43
CA TYR A 61 1.60 -6.17 -2.97
C TYR A 61 3.01 -6.33 -2.41
N LYS A 62 3.50 -5.32 -1.73
CA LYS A 62 4.78 -5.34 -1.03
C LYS A 62 4.53 -5.52 0.47
N PRO A 63 4.67 -6.73 1.00
CA PRO A 63 4.53 -6.97 2.43
C PRO A 63 5.66 -6.31 3.21
N TYR A 64 5.45 -6.11 4.51
CA TYR A 64 6.52 -5.70 5.42
C TYR A 64 7.63 -6.77 5.44
N PRO A 65 8.91 -6.40 5.58
CA PRO A 65 10.01 -7.37 5.58
C PRO A 65 9.84 -8.47 6.64
N ALA A 66 9.75 -9.72 6.21
CA ALA A 66 9.43 -10.89 7.04
C ALA A 66 10.40 -11.16 8.20
N ILE A 67 11.65 -10.69 8.10
CA ILE A 67 12.65 -10.86 9.16
C ILE A 67 12.27 -10.22 10.50
N ARG A 68 11.23 -9.40 10.51
CA ARG A 68 10.72 -8.72 11.71
C ARG A 68 9.41 -9.28 12.23
N GLN A 69 8.89 -10.32 11.59
CA GLN A 69 7.64 -10.97 11.95
C GLN A 69 7.91 -12.39 12.43
N LEU A 70 7.22 -12.82 13.48
CA LEU A 70 7.25 -14.22 13.93
C LEU A 70 6.35 -15.09 13.06
N ASP A 71 5.24 -14.52 12.60
CA ASP A 71 4.24 -15.20 11.81
C ASP A 71 4.25 -14.71 10.35
N ALA A 72 3.72 -15.53 9.45
CA ALA A 72 3.51 -15.14 8.06
C ALA A 72 2.50 -14.00 7.96
N ASP A 73 2.67 -13.13 6.97
CA ASP A 73 1.69 -12.08 6.67
C ASP A 73 0.37 -12.72 6.22
N PRO A 74 -0.74 -12.54 6.97
CA PRO A 74 -2.01 -13.20 6.68
C PRO A 74 -2.69 -12.67 5.41
N VAL A 75 -2.31 -11.49 4.92
CA VAL A 75 -2.88 -10.86 3.72
C VAL A 75 -2.36 -11.52 2.43
N ILE A 76 -1.19 -12.17 2.49
CA ILE A 76 -0.59 -12.81 1.31
C ILE A 76 -1.52 -13.83 0.64
N ALA A 77 -2.31 -14.56 1.42
CA ALA A 77 -3.25 -15.53 0.87
C ALA A 77 -4.37 -14.85 0.07
N ALA A 78 -4.93 -13.76 0.59
CA ALA A 78 -5.94 -12.96 -0.09
C ALA A 78 -5.40 -12.36 -1.40
N VAL A 79 -4.17 -11.81 -1.38
CA VAL A 79 -3.50 -11.28 -2.57
C VAL A 79 -3.33 -12.36 -3.65
N LYS A 80 -2.86 -13.55 -3.28
CA LYS A 80 -2.65 -14.66 -4.22
C LYS A 80 -3.95 -15.20 -4.84
N ALA A 81 -5.08 -14.96 -4.22
CA ALA A 81 -6.39 -15.32 -4.74
C ALA A 81 -6.87 -14.37 -5.85
N GLN A 82 -6.28 -13.17 -5.97
CA GLN A 82 -6.67 -12.18 -6.98
C GLN A 82 -5.87 -12.38 -8.27
N SER A 83 -6.57 -12.41 -9.41
CA SER A 83 -5.94 -12.63 -10.74
C SER A 83 -5.08 -11.46 -11.23
N ASN A 84 -5.37 -10.26 -10.75
CA ASN A 84 -4.70 -9.00 -11.13
C ASN A 84 -3.65 -8.55 -10.11
N MET A 85 -3.37 -9.36 -9.08
CA MET A 85 -2.41 -9.01 -8.04
C MET A 85 -1.25 -10.01 -7.96
N SER A 86 -0.09 -9.53 -7.51
CA SER A 86 1.11 -10.34 -7.27
C SER A 86 1.80 -9.93 -5.96
N VAL A 87 2.51 -10.87 -5.34
CA VAL A 87 3.28 -10.60 -4.12
C VAL A 87 4.73 -10.35 -4.46
N ILE A 88 5.25 -9.20 -4.02
CA ILE A 88 6.69 -8.90 -4.09
C ILE A 88 7.44 -9.65 -2.98
N GLY A 89 8.63 -10.15 -3.30
CA GLY A 89 9.46 -10.86 -2.33
C GLY A 89 9.72 -10.04 -1.06
N THR A 90 9.58 -10.67 0.10
CA THR A 90 9.72 -10.01 1.42
C THR A 90 11.10 -9.39 1.66
N HIS A 91 12.12 -9.89 0.96
CA HIS A 91 13.50 -9.39 1.05
C HIS A 91 13.84 -8.27 0.06
N GLU A 92 12.93 -7.96 -0.87
CA GLU A 92 13.16 -6.84 -1.80
C GLU A 92 12.98 -5.51 -1.08
N ASP A 93 14.01 -4.68 -1.07
CA ASP A 93 13.93 -3.34 -0.47
C ASP A 93 13.13 -2.41 -1.40
N LEU A 94 12.21 -1.62 -0.82
CA LEU A 94 11.37 -0.68 -1.56
C LEU A 94 12.19 0.26 -2.46
N ARG A 95 13.36 0.69 -2.02
CA ARG A 95 14.23 1.62 -2.77
C ARG A 95 14.64 1.08 -4.15
N TYR A 96 14.70 -0.23 -4.33
CA TYR A 96 15.01 -0.85 -5.62
C TYR A 96 13.78 -1.11 -6.49
N LEU A 97 12.59 -0.86 -5.95
CA LEU A 97 11.32 -1.04 -6.64
C LEU A 97 10.78 0.28 -7.21
N LEU A 98 11.18 1.42 -6.67
CA LEU A 98 10.58 2.72 -6.97
C LEU A 98 10.53 3.06 -8.46
N ASP A 99 11.54 2.68 -9.23
CA ASP A 99 11.59 2.95 -10.67
C ASP A 99 10.64 2.08 -11.50
N ARG A 100 10.14 0.97 -10.93
CA ARG A 100 9.35 -0.04 -11.66
C ARG A 100 7.86 0.30 -11.74
N TYR A 101 7.37 1.13 -10.83
CA TYR A 101 5.97 1.45 -10.68
C TYR A 101 5.69 2.91 -11.04
N GLU A 102 4.48 3.17 -11.48
CA GLU A 102 4.03 4.51 -11.85
C GLU A 102 3.22 5.18 -10.74
N MET A 103 2.62 4.39 -9.85
CA MET A 103 1.83 4.86 -8.73
C MET A 103 2.07 3.99 -7.49
N PHE A 104 1.93 4.59 -6.33
CA PHE A 104 2.08 3.91 -5.05
C PHE A 104 0.84 4.09 -4.19
N ILE A 105 0.54 3.06 -3.38
CA ILE A 105 -0.51 3.10 -2.36
C ILE A 105 0.12 2.72 -1.02
N THR A 106 -0.21 3.45 0.04
CA THR A 106 0.15 3.08 1.42
C THR A 106 -0.84 3.65 2.42
N SER A 107 -0.91 3.08 3.61
CA SER A 107 -1.83 3.49 4.67
C SER A 107 -1.15 4.05 5.92
N LYS A 108 0.17 4.20 5.92
CA LYS A 108 0.91 4.75 7.08
C LYS A 108 1.93 5.79 6.68
N ALA A 109 1.95 6.90 7.42
CA ALA A 109 2.96 7.96 7.32
C ALA A 109 4.29 7.52 7.96
N THR A 110 5.04 6.68 7.27
CA THR A 110 6.36 6.18 7.68
C THR A 110 7.44 6.64 6.69
N SER A 111 8.67 6.16 6.86
CA SER A 111 9.76 6.39 5.89
C SER A 111 9.41 5.98 4.45
N THR A 112 8.44 5.09 4.26
CA THR A 112 7.89 4.72 2.95
C THR A 112 7.42 5.94 2.16
N VAL A 113 6.66 6.84 2.80
CA VAL A 113 6.17 8.07 2.16
C VAL A 113 7.33 8.93 1.66
N SER A 114 8.38 9.11 2.48
CA SER A 114 9.55 9.92 2.09
C SER A 114 10.27 9.37 0.85
N TRP A 115 10.39 8.04 0.75
CA TRP A 115 11.00 7.39 -0.41
C TRP A 115 10.16 7.58 -1.68
N ILE A 116 8.83 7.47 -1.57
CA ILE A 116 7.91 7.65 -2.69
C ILE A 116 7.92 9.12 -3.16
N VAL A 117 7.82 10.06 -2.22
CA VAL A 117 7.86 11.51 -2.52
C VAL A 117 9.12 11.88 -3.30
N ALA A 118 10.27 11.31 -2.94
CA ALA A 118 11.53 11.56 -3.63
C ALA A 118 11.51 11.13 -5.11
N THR A 119 10.54 10.31 -5.54
CA THR A 119 10.39 9.91 -6.95
C THR A 119 9.59 10.90 -7.79
N GLY A 120 8.82 11.78 -7.17
CA GLY A 120 7.84 12.65 -7.84
C GLY A 120 6.63 11.90 -8.44
N LYS A 121 6.44 10.63 -8.09
CA LYS A 121 5.34 9.80 -8.63
C LYS A 121 4.08 9.93 -7.78
N PRO A 122 2.89 9.69 -8.37
CA PRO A 122 1.62 9.72 -7.64
C PRO A 122 1.61 8.79 -6.43
N LEU A 123 1.13 9.31 -5.30
CA LEU A 123 0.90 8.56 -4.08
C LEU A 123 -0.57 8.65 -3.69
N LEU A 124 -1.22 7.49 -3.56
CA LEU A 124 -2.51 7.35 -2.91
C LEU A 124 -2.27 6.98 -1.44
N PHE A 125 -2.73 7.82 -0.55
CA PHE A 125 -2.62 7.60 0.88
C PHE A 125 -3.98 7.29 1.49
N ILE A 126 -4.07 6.16 2.20
CA ILE A 126 -5.30 5.75 2.90
C ILE A 126 -5.11 6.10 4.38
N ASP A 127 -5.86 7.10 4.86
CA ASP A 127 -5.87 7.49 6.27
C ASP A 127 -6.77 6.55 7.07
N HIS A 128 -6.13 5.62 7.78
CA HIS A 128 -6.81 4.56 8.51
C HIS A 128 -7.26 5.05 9.88
N TYR A 129 -8.57 5.06 10.16
CA TYR A 129 -9.13 5.64 11.38
C TYR A 129 -8.77 4.89 12.67
N CYS A 130 -8.50 3.58 12.58
CA CYS A 130 -8.18 2.74 13.75
C CYS A 130 -6.67 2.62 14.03
N ASP A 131 -5.83 3.15 13.16
CA ASP A 131 -4.36 3.14 13.33
C ASP A 131 -3.85 4.59 13.37
N ALA A 132 -2.58 4.84 13.30
CA ALA A 132 -1.96 6.15 13.39
C ALA A 132 -2.57 7.19 12.43
N ARG A 133 -3.79 7.65 12.75
CA ARG A 133 -4.53 8.65 11.99
C ARG A 133 -3.73 9.94 11.88
N LEU A 134 -3.79 10.57 10.71
CA LEU A 134 -3.16 11.87 10.51
C LEU A 134 -3.77 12.94 11.44
N SER A 135 -2.94 13.83 12.01
CA SER A 135 -3.45 15.06 12.63
C SER A 135 -4.13 15.95 11.57
N ASP A 136 -4.90 16.94 12.00
CA ASP A 136 -5.60 17.83 11.06
C ASP A 136 -4.60 18.58 10.17
N GLU A 137 -3.48 19.05 10.71
CA GLU A 137 -2.42 19.71 9.94
C GLU A 137 -1.78 18.73 8.92
N ALA A 138 -1.48 17.51 9.35
CA ALA A 138 -0.93 16.50 8.47
C ALA A 138 -1.93 16.10 7.38
N ARG A 139 -3.22 15.99 7.71
CA ARG A 139 -4.29 15.71 6.76
C ARG A 139 -4.40 16.79 5.69
N GLN A 140 -4.33 18.06 6.09
CA GLN A 140 -4.34 19.18 5.17
C GLN A 140 -3.12 19.14 4.22
N ALA A 141 -1.93 18.92 4.77
CA ALA A 141 -0.70 18.82 3.98
C ALA A 141 -0.71 17.62 3.03
N PHE A 142 -1.18 16.46 3.50
CA PHE A 142 -1.31 15.26 2.67
C PHE A 142 -2.37 15.42 1.58
N GLY A 143 -3.52 16.03 1.87
CA GLY A 143 -4.56 16.29 0.88
C GLY A 143 -4.14 17.28 -0.20
N ALA A 144 -3.19 18.17 0.10
CA ALA A 144 -2.60 19.08 -0.88
C ALA A 144 -1.52 18.43 -1.78
N ALA A 145 -0.92 17.32 -1.31
CA ALA A 145 0.24 16.69 -1.95
C ALA A 145 -0.06 15.32 -2.57
N PHE A 146 -1.07 14.60 -2.06
CA PHE A 146 -1.36 13.21 -2.40
C PHE A 146 -2.87 13.00 -2.64
N PHE A 147 -3.20 11.88 -3.28
CA PHE A 147 -4.58 11.40 -3.33
C PHE A 147 -4.93 10.80 -1.97
N LEU A 148 -5.61 11.58 -1.14
CA LEU A 148 -5.93 11.22 0.25
C LEU A 148 -7.33 10.62 0.35
N PHE A 149 -7.43 9.39 0.86
CA PHE A 149 -8.69 8.70 1.12
C PHE A 149 -8.87 8.47 2.62
N ASP A 150 -9.99 8.95 3.16
CA ASP A 150 -10.37 8.70 4.56
C ASP A 150 -11.19 7.42 4.66
N GLN A 151 -10.65 6.40 5.31
CA GLN A 151 -11.35 5.13 5.51
C GLN A 151 -12.66 5.27 6.30
N SER A 152 -12.79 6.31 7.13
CA SER A 152 -14.04 6.54 7.87
C SER A 152 -15.18 7.09 7.03
N ALA A 153 -14.93 7.51 5.79
CA ALA A 153 -15.96 8.01 4.89
C ALA A 153 -16.92 6.89 4.47
N LYS A 154 -18.23 7.17 4.48
CA LYS A 154 -19.28 6.18 4.16
C LYS A 154 -19.14 5.54 2.77
N ASN A 155 -18.55 6.26 1.83
CA ASN A 155 -18.37 5.83 0.43
C ASN A 155 -16.90 5.49 0.11
N PHE A 156 -16.07 5.26 1.12
CA PHE A 156 -14.62 5.06 0.98
C PHE A 156 -14.27 4.04 -0.11
N GLU A 157 -14.81 2.82 -0.04
CA GLU A 157 -14.49 1.75 -0.98
C GLU A 157 -14.91 2.10 -2.41
N ASN A 158 -16.12 2.63 -2.59
CA ASN A 158 -16.59 3.00 -3.92
C ASN A 158 -15.76 4.15 -4.50
N SER A 159 -15.47 5.17 -3.69
CA SER A 159 -14.62 6.28 -4.15
C SER A 159 -13.21 5.83 -4.52
N LEU A 160 -12.65 4.86 -3.78
CA LEU A 160 -11.34 4.30 -4.08
C LEU A 160 -11.36 3.44 -5.36
N LYS A 161 -12.42 2.64 -5.57
CA LYS A 161 -12.64 1.89 -6.81
C LYS A 161 -12.75 2.82 -8.01
N ASP A 162 -13.62 3.84 -7.92
CA ASP A 162 -13.84 4.79 -8.99
C ASP A 162 -12.54 5.52 -9.37
N PHE A 163 -11.73 5.88 -8.37
CA PHE A 163 -10.42 6.48 -8.60
C PHE A 163 -9.47 5.51 -9.34
N LEU A 164 -9.39 4.26 -8.89
CA LEU A 164 -8.51 3.26 -9.50
C LEU A 164 -8.95 2.84 -10.92
N GLN A 165 -10.22 3.06 -11.29
CA GLN A 165 -10.70 2.81 -12.64
C GLN A 165 -10.33 3.92 -13.63
N GLN A 166 -9.92 5.11 -13.15
CA GLN A 166 -9.48 6.19 -14.03
C GLN A 166 -8.23 5.81 -14.81
N SER A 167 -8.04 6.45 -15.96
CA SER A 167 -6.80 6.31 -16.71
C SER A 167 -5.63 6.89 -15.91
N MET A 168 -4.50 6.17 -15.88
CA MET A 168 -3.28 6.70 -15.25
C MET A 168 -2.77 7.98 -15.93
N GLY A 169 -3.25 8.30 -17.14
CA GLY A 169 -2.94 9.55 -17.81
C GLY A 169 -3.77 10.73 -17.33
N ASP A 170 -4.85 10.46 -16.60
CA ASP A 170 -5.76 11.46 -16.04
C ASP A 170 -5.47 11.73 -14.55
N ILE A 171 -4.60 10.91 -13.94
CA ILE A 171 -4.08 11.04 -12.59
C ILE A 171 -2.74 11.77 -12.59
#